data_0d8629d950472c135045f605685ff445
#
_entry.id   0d8629d950472c135045f605685ff445
#
_cell.length_a   1.000
_cell.length_b   1.000
_cell.length_c   1.000
_cell.angle_alpha   90.00
_cell.angle_beta   90.00
_cell.angle_gamma   90.00
#
_symmetry.space_group_name_H-M   'P 1'
#
loop_
_entity.id
_entity.type
_entity.pdbx_description
1 polymer ?
#
loop_
_entity_poly.entity_id
_entity_poly.type
_entity_poly.pdbx_seq_one_letter_code
_entity_poly.pdbx_strand_id
1 'polypeptide(L)'
;MLAFNAATSIGAVAVAMNAHWQADEMAYGLQDSGAKVLIADQERLDRVAACSDLPGLQVLAVRPSKPLAAGVRNLADLTSAVGDVPMPPVDIQPDHPATILYTSGSTGHPKGVLSSHRNIISALMSWELDRFIGEKVTGIVPPAPAIQPGTLLAVPLFHVTGLHASYLAGFRAQRRLVAMYRWDVEEAARLIDHHQLSSMIGPAAVTGDLLRLAQAGKYSLTSLQVLGGGGAPRAPEQVRQIGKSFTQALPGTGWGMTETNAIGCGIGGQDYLDRPASSGRSAVVLDLRVIDDAGVPLPTGERGELLVRGTSLFQGYWNR
;
A
#
# COMPACT_ATOMS: atom_id res chain seq x y z
N MET A 1 -8.83 -5.09 -5.72
CA MET A 1 -8.01 -4.62 -6.86
C MET A 1 -8.87 -4.18 -8.03
N LEU A 2 -9.60 -5.09 -8.72
CA LEU A 2 -10.42 -4.71 -9.89
C LEU A 2 -11.41 -3.57 -9.60
N ALA A 3 -12.15 -3.64 -8.50
CA ALA A 3 -13.09 -2.61 -8.10
C ALA A 3 -12.42 -1.24 -7.86
N PHE A 4 -11.22 -1.22 -7.30
CA PHE A 4 -10.42 -0.01 -7.12
C PHE A 4 -10.06 0.60 -8.48
N ASN A 5 -9.50 -0.21 -9.39
CA ASN A 5 -9.14 0.27 -10.72
C ASN A 5 -10.38 0.75 -11.50
N ALA A 6 -11.47 -0.01 -11.45
CA ALA A 6 -12.72 0.40 -12.10
C ALA A 6 -13.24 1.75 -11.59
N ALA A 7 -13.28 1.95 -10.26
CA ALA A 7 -13.73 3.21 -9.67
C ALA A 7 -12.84 4.38 -10.10
N THR A 8 -11.53 4.27 -9.97
CA THR A 8 -10.60 5.35 -10.32
C THR A 8 -10.56 5.62 -11.84
N SER A 9 -10.76 4.59 -12.68
CA SER A 9 -10.80 4.75 -14.15
C SER A 9 -12.02 5.49 -14.67
N ILE A 10 -13.10 5.56 -13.90
CA ILE A 10 -14.31 6.33 -14.26
C ILE A 10 -14.42 7.65 -13.49
N GLY A 11 -13.35 8.09 -12.82
CA GLY A 11 -13.31 9.32 -12.03
C GLY A 11 -14.07 9.25 -10.70
N ALA A 12 -14.47 8.07 -10.26
CA ALA A 12 -15.06 7.90 -8.93
C ALA A 12 -13.95 7.82 -7.86
N VAL A 13 -14.24 8.33 -6.66
CA VAL A 13 -13.31 8.28 -5.53
C VAL A 13 -13.36 6.89 -4.88
N ALA A 14 -12.25 6.19 -4.88
CA ALA A 14 -12.14 4.88 -4.26
C ALA A 14 -11.87 5.00 -2.75
N VAL A 15 -12.78 4.47 -1.92
CA VAL A 15 -12.63 4.42 -0.47
C VAL A 15 -12.19 3.01 -0.08
N ALA A 16 -10.92 2.83 0.28
CA ALA A 16 -10.43 1.54 0.74
C ALA A 16 -10.63 1.41 2.24
N MET A 17 -11.77 0.83 2.63
CA MET A 17 -12.14 0.69 4.03
C MET A 17 -11.32 -0.38 4.74
N ASN A 18 -11.03 -0.15 6.01
CA ASN A 18 -10.32 -1.12 6.83
C ASN A 18 -11.16 -2.40 7.00
N ALA A 19 -10.65 -3.50 6.47
CA ALA A 19 -11.32 -4.80 6.48
C ALA A 19 -11.50 -5.40 7.89
N HIS A 20 -10.87 -4.84 8.91
CA HIS A 20 -11.00 -5.28 10.31
C HIS A 20 -12.02 -4.47 11.11
N TRP A 21 -12.55 -3.38 10.58
CA TRP A 21 -13.55 -2.56 11.24
C TRP A 21 -14.80 -3.37 11.59
N GLN A 22 -15.33 -3.10 12.76
CA GLN A 22 -16.61 -3.62 13.21
C GLN A 22 -17.76 -2.77 12.65
N ALA A 23 -19.00 -3.13 12.95
CA ALA A 23 -20.19 -2.48 12.38
C ALA A 23 -20.21 -0.96 12.61
N ASP A 24 -19.94 -0.50 13.82
CA ASP A 24 -19.96 0.93 14.15
C ASP A 24 -18.89 1.73 13.39
N GLU A 25 -17.68 1.17 13.28
CA GLU A 25 -16.59 1.80 12.53
C GLU A 25 -16.89 1.81 11.02
N MET A 26 -17.49 0.73 10.50
CA MET A 26 -17.94 0.65 9.11
C MET A 26 -19.05 1.67 8.82
N ALA A 27 -20.05 1.77 9.71
CA ALA A 27 -21.13 2.75 9.58
C ALA A 27 -20.55 4.16 9.53
N TYR A 28 -19.66 4.49 10.48
CA TYR A 28 -18.97 5.78 10.49
C TYR A 28 -18.24 6.05 9.16
N GLY A 29 -17.39 5.12 8.69
CA GLY A 29 -16.61 5.33 7.48
C GLY A 29 -17.47 5.45 6.21
N LEU A 30 -18.59 4.73 6.12
CA LEU A 30 -19.55 4.82 5.02
C LEU A 30 -20.32 6.16 5.03
N GLN A 31 -20.74 6.62 6.21
CA GLN A 31 -21.43 7.91 6.38
C GLN A 31 -20.48 9.08 6.11
N ASP A 32 -19.31 9.09 6.77
CA ASP A 32 -18.32 10.16 6.64
C ASP A 32 -17.80 10.31 5.21
N SER A 33 -17.51 9.19 4.52
CA SER A 33 -17.08 9.21 3.11
C SER A 33 -18.20 9.58 2.14
N GLY A 34 -19.44 9.42 2.52
CA GLY A 34 -20.60 9.60 1.63
C GLY A 34 -20.63 8.57 0.50
N ALA A 35 -20.09 7.37 0.72
CA ALA A 35 -20.02 6.31 -0.27
C ALA A 35 -21.40 5.97 -0.83
N LYS A 36 -21.49 5.83 -2.16
CA LYS A 36 -22.75 5.49 -2.87
C LYS A 36 -22.82 4.01 -3.21
N VAL A 37 -21.67 3.36 -3.37
CA VAL A 37 -21.56 1.94 -3.70
C VAL A 37 -20.58 1.28 -2.74
N LEU A 38 -20.99 0.21 -2.09
CA LEU A 38 -20.12 -0.66 -1.32
C LEU A 38 -19.93 -1.98 -2.05
N ILE A 39 -18.69 -2.39 -2.23
CA ILE A 39 -18.33 -3.70 -2.76
C ILE A 39 -17.72 -4.51 -1.61
N ALA A 40 -18.39 -5.59 -1.20
CA ALA A 40 -18.04 -6.31 0.02
C ALA A 40 -18.13 -7.83 -0.17
N ASP A 41 -17.24 -8.57 0.51
CA ASP A 41 -17.35 -10.02 0.66
C ASP A 41 -18.31 -10.37 1.83
N GLN A 42 -18.58 -11.67 2.02
CA GLN A 42 -19.58 -12.12 2.98
C GLN A 42 -19.32 -11.61 4.40
N GLU A 43 -18.08 -11.64 4.87
CA GLU A 43 -17.75 -11.20 6.23
C GLU A 43 -18.07 -9.70 6.43
N ARG A 44 -17.84 -8.86 5.41
CA ARG A 44 -18.15 -7.43 5.46
C ARG A 44 -19.63 -7.17 5.22
N LEU A 45 -20.31 -8.00 4.42
CA LEU A 45 -21.78 -7.95 4.29
C LEU A 45 -22.48 -8.23 5.62
N ASP A 46 -22.01 -9.23 6.38
CA ASP A 46 -22.57 -9.55 7.69
C ASP A 46 -22.43 -8.38 8.67
N ARG A 47 -21.30 -7.64 8.61
CA ARG A 47 -21.08 -6.45 9.44
C ARG A 47 -21.94 -5.27 8.99
N VAL A 48 -22.04 -5.02 7.69
CA VAL A 48 -22.88 -3.94 7.13
C VAL A 48 -24.36 -4.18 7.44
N ALA A 49 -24.82 -5.43 7.44
CA ALA A 49 -26.20 -5.77 7.82
C ALA A 49 -26.54 -5.36 9.26
N ALA A 50 -25.54 -5.21 10.13
CA ALA A 50 -25.72 -4.72 11.50
C ALA A 50 -25.60 -3.18 11.62
N CYS A 51 -25.26 -2.47 10.52
CA CYS A 51 -25.21 -1.01 10.51
C CYS A 51 -26.59 -0.42 10.33
N SER A 52 -26.90 0.66 11.05
CA SER A 52 -28.09 1.48 10.87
C SER A 52 -27.78 2.69 9.98
N ASP A 53 -28.82 3.27 9.39
CA ASP A 53 -28.79 4.58 8.72
C ASP A 53 -27.74 4.75 7.60
N LEU A 54 -27.79 3.86 6.61
CA LEU A 54 -27.01 3.97 5.38
C LEU A 54 -27.91 4.24 4.16
N PRO A 55 -28.65 5.38 4.13
CA PRO A 55 -29.62 5.65 3.08
C PRO A 55 -28.95 5.80 1.72
N GLY A 56 -29.54 5.16 0.70
CA GLY A 56 -29.06 5.25 -0.68
C GLY A 56 -27.77 4.48 -0.98
N LEU A 57 -27.20 3.76 -0.03
CA LEU A 57 -26.03 2.91 -0.27
C LEU A 57 -26.43 1.69 -1.11
N GLN A 58 -25.79 1.53 -2.27
CA GLN A 58 -25.92 0.33 -3.08
C GLN A 58 -24.86 -0.69 -2.64
N VAL A 59 -25.29 -1.91 -2.29
CA VAL A 59 -24.39 -2.96 -1.82
C VAL A 59 -24.22 -4.04 -2.88
N LEU A 60 -22.97 -4.28 -3.27
CA LEU A 60 -22.58 -5.30 -4.25
C LEU A 60 -21.77 -6.39 -3.55
N ALA A 61 -22.31 -7.61 -3.57
CA ALA A 61 -21.67 -8.78 -2.96
C ALA A 61 -20.61 -9.38 -3.88
N VAL A 62 -19.45 -9.68 -3.31
CA VAL A 62 -18.37 -10.42 -3.98
C VAL A 62 -18.22 -11.78 -3.34
N ARG A 63 -18.34 -12.84 -4.13
CA ARG A 63 -18.22 -14.24 -3.67
C ARG A 63 -19.06 -14.52 -2.42
N PRO A 64 -20.37 -14.21 -2.43
CA PRO A 64 -21.22 -14.46 -1.28
C PRO A 64 -21.26 -15.97 -0.96
N SER A 65 -21.23 -16.33 0.31
CA SER A 65 -21.34 -17.69 0.81
C SER A 65 -22.69 -17.98 1.47
N LYS A 66 -23.57 -16.99 1.52
CA LYS A 66 -24.92 -17.06 2.07
C LYS A 66 -25.92 -16.42 1.09
N PRO A 67 -27.23 -16.72 1.21
CA PRO A 67 -28.27 -15.99 0.50
C PRO A 67 -28.15 -14.48 0.75
N LEU A 68 -28.31 -13.71 -0.31
CA LEU A 68 -28.19 -12.25 -0.23
C LEU A 68 -29.44 -11.63 0.42
N ALA A 69 -29.23 -10.63 1.26
CA ALA A 69 -30.31 -9.82 1.83
C ALA A 69 -31.01 -9.00 0.74
N ALA A 70 -32.23 -8.56 1.01
CA ALA A 70 -32.99 -7.69 0.11
C ALA A 70 -32.19 -6.42 -0.22
N GLY A 71 -32.14 -6.06 -1.52
CA GLY A 71 -31.40 -4.89 -1.99
C GLY A 71 -29.90 -5.11 -2.23
N VAL A 72 -29.31 -6.22 -1.78
CA VAL A 72 -27.93 -6.57 -2.11
C VAL A 72 -27.88 -7.33 -3.44
N ARG A 73 -27.01 -6.93 -4.34
CA ARG A 73 -26.85 -7.56 -5.66
C ARG A 73 -25.51 -8.27 -5.76
N ASN A 74 -25.46 -9.42 -6.44
CA ASN A 74 -24.20 -10.11 -6.69
C ASN A 74 -23.44 -9.41 -7.82
N LEU A 75 -22.19 -9.02 -7.57
CA LEU A 75 -21.35 -8.35 -8.56
C LEU A 75 -21.08 -9.24 -9.78
N ALA A 76 -20.93 -10.56 -9.59
CA ALA A 76 -20.70 -11.48 -10.69
C ALA A 76 -21.86 -11.52 -11.69
N ASP A 77 -23.11 -11.50 -11.20
CA ASP A 77 -24.31 -11.49 -12.06
C ASP A 77 -24.38 -10.20 -12.87
N LEU A 78 -24.07 -9.07 -12.24
CA LEU A 78 -24.05 -7.77 -12.92
C LEU A 78 -22.98 -7.72 -14.02
N THR A 79 -21.78 -8.17 -13.72
CA THR A 79 -20.66 -8.15 -14.69
C THR A 79 -20.91 -9.13 -15.85
N SER A 80 -21.52 -10.28 -15.58
CA SER A 80 -21.89 -11.24 -16.62
C SER A 80 -22.99 -10.71 -17.56
N ALA A 81 -23.90 -9.89 -17.03
CA ALA A 81 -24.98 -9.31 -17.81
C ALA A 81 -24.55 -8.16 -18.74
N VAL A 82 -23.44 -7.49 -18.40
CA VAL A 82 -22.96 -6.32 -19.17
C VAL A 82 -22.26 -6.73 -20.48
N GLY A 83 -21.65 -7.92 -20.52
CA GLY A 83 -20.89 -8.39 -21.69
C GLY A 83 -19.61 -7.55 -21.95
N ASP A 84 -19.16 -7.53 -23.20
CA ASP A 84 -17.97 -6.81 -23.63
C ASP A 84 -18.33 -5.37 -24.05
N VAL A 85 -18.47 -4.50 -23.07
CA VAL A 85 -18.80 -3.08 -23.27
C VAL A 85 -17.54 -2.24 -23.07
N PRO A 86 -17.22 -1.30 -23.97
CA PRO A 86 -16.09 -0.42 -23.80
C PRO A 86 -16.24 0.46 -22.55
N MET A 87 -15.11 0.77 -21.92
CA MET A 87 -15.08 1.70 -20.79
C MET A 87 -15.67 3.07 -21.21
N PRO A 88 -16.58 3.66 -20.42
CA PRO A 88 -17.15 4.97 -20.75
C PRO A 88 -16.05 6.04 -20.84
N PRO A 89 -16.12 6.96 -21.77
CA PRO A 89 -15.19 8.08 -21.84
C PRO A 89 -15.40 9.00 -20.63
N VAL A 90 -14.32 9.26 -19.89
CA VAL A 90 -14.34 10.15 -18.73
C VAL A 90 -13.13 11.07 -18.81
N ASP A 91 -13.36 12.37 -18.63
CA ASP A 91 -12.29 13.36 -18.54
C ASP A 91 -11.80 13.44 -17.10
N ILE A 92 -10.69 12.74 -16.82
CA ILE A 92 -10.05 12.73 -15.50
C ILE A 92 -8.86 13.66 -15.50
N GLN A 93 -8.93 14.72 -14.69
CA GLN A 93 -7.84 15.65 -14.53
C GLN A 93 -6.90 15.19 -13.40
N PRO A 94 -5.60 15.52 -13.45
CA PRO A 94 -4.63 15.09 -12.44
C PRO A 94 -5.01 15.45 -11.01
N ASP A 95 -5.66 16.58 -10.80
CA ASP A 95 -6.03 17.07 -9.47
C ASP A 95 -7.43 16.64 -9.01
N HIS A 96 -8.14 15.86 -9.82
CA HIS A 96 -9.38 15.24 -9.36
C HIS A 96 -9.13 14.28 -8.22
N PRO A 97 -10.03 14.24 -7.22
CA PRO A 97 -10.00 13.25 -6.14
C PRO A 97 -9.96 11.82 -6.69
N ALA A 98 -9.10 11.00 -6.12
CA ALA A 98 -8.95 9.60 -6.54
C ALA A 98 -9.21 8.61 -5.40
N THR A 99 -8.74 8.92 -4.18
CA THR A 99 -8.88 8.00 -3.04
C THR A 99 -9.18 8.72 -1.74
N ILE A 100 -9.92 8.05 -0.87
CA ILE A 100 -9.99 8.35 0.56
C ILE A 100 -9.50 7.13 1.33
N LEU A 101 -8.42 7.29 2.09
CA LEU A 101 -7.86 6.25 2.96
C LEU A 101 -7.98 6.70 4.41
N TYR A 102 -8.60 5.87 5.25
CA TYR A 102 -8.79 6.22 6.66
C TYR A 102 -7.58 5.85 7.50
N THR A 103 -7.12 6.82 8.32
CA THR A 103 -6.06 6.61 9.31
C THR A 103 -6.66 6.48 10.70
N SER A 104 -6.03 5.68 11.55
CA SER A 104 -6.36 5.63 12.98
C SER A 104 -5.91 6.93 13.65
N GLY A 105 -6.79 7.92 13.71
CA GLY A 105 -6.49 9.19 14.37
C GLY A 105 -6.17 8.99 15.86
N SER A 106 -5.18 9.73 16.36
CA SER A 106 -4.82 9.76 17.79
C SER A 106 -5.91 10.39 18.69
N THR A 107 -6.95 10.99 18.10
CA THR A 107 -7.93 11.86 18.78
C THR A 107 -9.39 11.39 18.63
N GLY A 108 -9.64 10.11 18.44
CA GLY A 108 -11.02 9.59 18.32
C GLY A 108 -11.29 8.88 17.00
N HIS A 109 -12.26 9.31 16.21
CA HIS A 109 -12.63 8.66 14.96
C HIS A 109 -11.54 8.74 13.89
N PRO A 110 -11.41 7.72 13.01
CA PRO A 110 -10.49 7.73 11.88
C PRO A 110 -10.72 8.95 10.97
N LYS A 111 -9.65 9.48 10.40
CA LYS A 111 -9.70 10.61 9.46
C LYS A 111 -9.52 10.10 8.03
N GLY A 112 -10.38 10.52 7.13
CA GLY A 112 -10.28 10.21 5.71
C GLY A 112 -9.22 11.10 5.03
N VAL A 113 -8.12 10.51 4.58
CA VAL A 113 -7.07 11.21 3.83
C VAL A 113 -7.45 11.24 2.37
N LEU A 114 -7.73 12.43 1.84
CA LEU A 114 -8.11 12.65 0.45
C LEU A 114 -6.87 12.84 -0.43
N SER A 115 -6.67 11.99 -1.42
CA SER A 115 -5.60 12.13 -2.39
C SER A 115 -6.14 12.22 -3.82
N SER A 116 -5.50 13.09 -4.63
CA SER A 116 -5.76 13.21 -6.05
C SER A 116 -4.99 12.17 -6.86
N HIS A 117 -5.32 12.02 -8.14
CA HIS A 117 -4.52 11.23 -9.08
C HIS A 117 -3.07 11.71 -9.12
N ARG A 118 -2.84 13.03 -9.15
CA ARG A 118 -1.50 13.63 -9.13
C ARG A 118 -0.69 13.20 -7.90
N ASN A 119 -1.29 13.24 -6.71
CA ASN A 119 -0.59 12.88 -5.48
C ASN A 119 -0.09 11.44 -5.51
N ILE A 120 -0.95 10.51 -5.93
CA ILE A 120 -0.63 9.08 -6.03
C ILE A 120 0.42 8.83 -7.11
N ILE A 121 0.23 9.39 -8.31
CA ILE A 121 1.16 9.21 -9.43
C ILE A 121 2.52 9.80 -9.10
N SER A 122 2.60 10.95 -8.41
CA SER A 122 3.87 11.54 -7.96
C SER A 122 4.63 10.60 -7.03
N ALA A 123 3.93 9.91 -6.11
CA ALA A 123 4.55 8.91 -5.25
C ALA A 123 5.08 7.71 -6.04
N LEU A 124 4.32 7.18 -7.00
CA LEU A 124 4.73 6.05 -7.84
C LEU A 124 5.94 6.42 -8.70
N MET A 125 5.94 7.60 -9.31
CA MET A 125 7.05 8.10 -10.13
C MET A 125 8.30 8.39 -9.29
N SER A 126 8.15 8.76 -8.01
CA SER A 126 9.29 8.96 -7.12
C SER A 126 10.11 7.69 -6.94
N TRP A 127 9.47 6.53 -6.71
CA TRP A 127 10.19 5.25 -6.61
C TRP A 127 10.88 4.84 -7.91
N GLU A 128 10.28 5.16 -9.06
CA GLU A 128 10.95 4.94 -10.35
C GLU A 128 12.17 5.83 -10.53
N LEU A 129 12.05 7.10 -10.13
CA LEU A 129 13.14 8.07 -10.18
C LEU A 129 14.28 7.65 -9.25
N ASP A 130 13.97 7.22 -8.02
CA ASP A 130 14.97 6.74 -7.05
C ASP A 130 15.77 5.56 -7.64
N ARG A 131 15.09 4.61 -8.29
CA ARG A 131 15.76 3.50 -9.00
C ARG A 131 16.66 4.01 -10.12
N PHE A 132 16.16 4.93 -10.92
CA PHE A 132 16.90 5.50 -12.05
C PHE A 132 18.16 6.26 -11.61
N ILE A 133 18.03 7.04 -10.52
CA ILE A 133 19.15 7.74 -9.89
C ILE A 133 20.17 6.72 -9.36
N GLY A 134 19.72 5.67 -8.68
CA GLY A 134 20.58 4.59 -8.18
C GLY A 134 21.41 3.96 -9.32
N GLU A 135 20.78 3.61 -10.44
CA GLU A 135 21.46 3.07 -11.62
C GLU A 135 22.50 4.05 -12.18
N LYS A 136 22.17 5.33 -12.23
CA LYS A 136 23.08 6.37 -12.74
C LYS A 136 24.27 6.63 -11.81
N VAL A 137 24.03 6.67 -10.52
CA VAL A 137 25.08 6.96 -9.52
C VAL A 137 26.04 5.78 -9.35
N THR A 138 25.51 4.56 -9.36
CA THR A 138 26.34 3.35 -9.18
C THR A 138 26.95 2.84 -10.49
N GLY A 139 26.41 3.22 -11.63
CA GLY A 139 26.76 2.64 -12.93
C GLY A 139 26.28 1.19 -13.12
N ILE A 140 25.53 0.66 -12.14
CA ILE A 140 25.02 -0.72 -12.16
C ILE A 140 23.60 -0.72 -12.74
N VAL A 141 23.44 -1.28 -13.92
CA VAL A 141 22.14 -1.54 -14.53
C VAL A 141 21.86 -3.03 -14.38
N PRO A 142 20.82 -3.42 -13.62
CA PRO A 142 20.46 -4.83 -13.50
C PRO A 142 20.17 -5.44 -14.89
N PRO A 143 20.56 -6.69 -15.14
CA PRO A 143 20.21 -7.36 -16.39
C PRO A 143 18.68 -7.49 -16.51
N ALA A 144 18.20 -7.55 -17.76
CA ALA A 144 16.79 -7.83 -17.98
C ALA A 144 16.40 -9.15 -17.32
N PRO A 145 15.30 -9.18 -16.54
CA PRO A 145 14.90 -10.39 -15.84
C PRO A 145 14.51 -11.49 -16.83
N ALA A 146 14.99 -12.71 -16.57
CA ALA A 146 14.66 -13.89 -17.41
C ALA A 146 13.17 -14.26 -17.37
N ILE A 147 12.49 -13.92 -16.28
CA ILE A 147 11.06 -14.13 -16.08
C ILE A 147 10.42 -12.82 -15.61
N GLN A 148 9.12 -12.66 -15.85
CA GLN A 148 8.39 -11.50 -15.35
C GLN A 148 8.54 -11.37 -13.82
N PRO A 149 9.08 -10.26 -13.31
CA PRO A 149 9.21 -10.04 -11.88
C PRO A 149 7.86 -10.13 -11.16
N GLY A 150 7.86 -10.71 -9.97
CA GLY A 150 6.65 -10.88 -9.17
C GLY A 150 6.74 -10.19 -7.81
N THR A 151 5.58 -9.82 -7.26
CA THR A 151 5.44 -9.22 -5.93
C THR A 151 4.42 -10.00 -5.12
N LEU A 152 4.78 -10.38 -3.89
CA LEU A 152 3.83 -10.94 -2.93
C LEU A 152 3.09 -9.79 -2.23
N LEU A 153 1.76 -9.76 -2.39
CA LEU A 153 0.88 -8.82 -1.69
C LEU A 153 0.40 -9.45 -0.38
N ALA A 154 1.14 -9.20 0.69
CA ALA A 154 0.87 -9.70 2.02
C ALA A 154 0.41 -8.62 3.01
N VAL A 155 0.27 -7.37 2.53
CA VAL A 155 -0.17 -6.21 3.32
C VAL A 155 -1.54 -5.77 2.85
N PRO A 156 -2.45 -5.40 3.77
CA PRO A 156 -3.80 -4.96 3.41
C PRO A 156 -3.83 -3.75 2.48
N LEU A 157 -4.75 -3.77 1.50
CA LEU A 157 -4.90 -2.69 0.51
C LEU A 157 -5.60 -1.43 1.05
N PHE A 158 -6.09 -1.43 2.28
CA PHE A 158 -6.57 -0.22 2.93
C PHE A 158 -5.45 0.60 3.62
N HIS A 159 -4.20 0.13 3.54
CA HIS A 159 -2.99 0.87 3.92
C HIS A 159 -2.16 1.24 2.70
N VAL A 160 -1.57 2.44 2.70
CA VAL A 160 -0.71 2.90 1.60
C VAL A 160 0.47 1.98 1.31
N THR A 161 1.00 1.25 2.30
CA THR A 161 2.04 0.24 2.08
C THR A 161 1.54 -0.89 1.17
N GLY A 162 0.33 -1.37 1.39
CA GLY A 162 -0.29 -2.39 0.53
C GLY A 162 -0.75 -1.82 -0.80
N LEU A 163 -1.52 -0.72 -0.76
CA LEU A 163 -2.13 -0.14 -1.95
C LEU A 163 -1.09 0.53 -2.86
N HIS A 164 -0.30 1.46 -2.34
CA HIS A 164 0.62 2.25 -3.16
C HIS A 164 1.97 1.56 -3.36
N ALA A 165 2.66 1.20 -2.27
CA ALA A 165 4.02 0.69 -2.37
C ALA A 165 4.09 -0.77 -2.90
N SER A 166 3.03 -1.56 -2.76
CA SER A 166 3.02 -2.94 -3.26
C SER A 166 2.15 -3.11 -4.50
N TYR A 167 0.85 -2.78 -4.42
CA TYR A 167 -0.07 -3.02 -5.52
C TYR A 167 0.12 -2.08 -6.69
N LEU A 168 -0.04 -0.76 -6.48
CA LEU A 168 0.03 0.21 -7.59
C LEU A 168 1.44 0.31 -8.19
N ALA A 169 2.49 0.29 -7.36
CA ALA A 169 3.87 0.25 -7.85
C ALA A 169 4.15 -1.02 -8.65
N GLY A 170 3.65 -2.18 -8.18
CA GLY A 170 3.76 -3.44 -8.91
C GLY A 170 2.96 -3.44 -10.22
N PHE A 171 1.73 -2.90 -10.20
CA PHE A 171 0.87 -2.78 -11.38
C PHE A 171 1.53 -1.88 -12.44
N ARG A 172 2.02 -0.70 -12.04
CA ARG A 172 2.73 0.22 -12.93
C ARG A 172 4.00 -0.40 -13.53
N ALA A 173 4.75 -1.15 -12.73
CA ALA A 173 5.95 -1.86 -13.20
C ALA A 173 5.64 -3.17 -13.92
N GLN A 174 4.37 -3.45 -14.25
CA GLN A 174 3.91 -4.68 -14.94
C GLN A 174 4.40 -5.97 -14.26
N ARG A 175 4.45 -5.97 -12.93
CA ARG A 175 4.86 -7.14 -12.16
C ARG A 175 3.71 -8.13 -12.02
N ARG A 176 4.03 -9.41 -11.95
CA ARG A 176 3.06 -10.42 -11.51
C ARG A 176 2.72 -10.19 -10.05
N LEU A 177 1.43 -10.05 -9.73
CA LEU A 177 0.94 -9.80 -8.39
C LEU A 177 0.28 -11.07 -7.84
N VAL A 178 0.84 -11.59 -6.76
CA VAL A 178 0.28 -12.75 -6.04
C VAL A 178 -0.20 -12.27 -4.68
N ALA A 179 -1.50 -12.37 -4.43
CA ALA A 179 -2.12 -11.85 -3.21
C ALA A 179 -2.45 -12.97 -2.23
N MET A 180 -2.23 -12.71 -0.95
CA MET A 180 -2.66 -13.56 0.14
C MET A 180 -3.94 -13.02 0.78
N TYR A 181 -4.83 -13.93 1.20
CA TYR A 181 -6.03 -13.56 1.95
C TYR A 181 -5.71 -13.19 3.41
N ARG A 182 -4.85 -13.98 4.04
CA ARG A 182 -4.34 -13.77 5.41
C ARG A 182 -2.85 -14.04 5.41
N TRP A 183 -2.15 -13.40 6.35
CA TRP A 183 -0.74 -13.71 6.55
C TRP A 183 -0.59 -15.12 7.13
N ASP A 184 0.16 -15.93 6.44
CA ASP A 184 0.67 -17.22 6.85
C ASP A 184 2.06 -17.37 6.25
N VAL A 185 3.06 -17.56 7.08
CA VAL A 185 4.46 -17.52 6.66
C VAL A 185 4.85 -18.72 5.78
N GLU A 186 4.28 -19.91 6.06
CA GLU A 186 4.52 -21.11 5.27
C GLU A 186 3.91 -20.96 3.87
N GLU A 187 2.68 -20.47 3.80
CA GLU A 187 2.03 -20.19 2.52
C GLU A 187 2.75 -19.08 1.75
N ALA A 188 3.23 -18.03 2.44
CA ALA A 188 4.03 -16.97 1.82
C ALA A 188 5.29 -17.53 1.17
N ALA A 189 6.04 -18.37 1.88
CA ALA A 189 7.24 -19.00 1.36
C ALA A 189 6.94 -19.94 0.18
N ARG A 190 5.88 -20.74 0.28
CA ARG A 190 5.41 -21.62 -0.80
C ARG A 190 5.05 -20.82 -2.06
N LEU A 191 4.33 -19.70 -1.91
CA LEU A 191 3.97 -18.83 -3.04
C LEU A 191 5.19 -18.15 -3.65
N ILE A 192 6.15 -17.71 -2.84
CA ILE A 192 7.42 -17.11 -3.31
C ILE A 192 8.18 -18.12 -4.17
N ASP A 193 8.39 -19.33 -3.67
CA ASP A 193 9.13 -20.37 -4.38
C ASP A 193 8.37 -20.86 -5.63
N HIS A 194 7.07 -21.13 -5.50
CA HIS A 194 6.26 -21.64 -6.62
C HIS A 194 6.14 -20.63 -7.76
N HIS A 195 5.90 -19.38 -7.44
CA HIS A 195 5.74 -18.32 -8.43
C HIS A 195 7.03 -17.56 -8.75
N GLN A 196 8.16 -17.93 -8.14
CA GLN A 196 9.44 -17.25 -8.32
C GLN A 196 9.31 -15.74 -8.13
N LEU A 197 8.71 -15.34 -6.99
CA LEU A 197 8.46 -13.92 -6.70
C LEU A 197 9.77 -13.23 -6.29
N SER A 198 10.00 -12.06 -6.84
CA SER A 198 11.26 -11.32 -6.65
C SER A 198 11.17 -10.25 -5.57
N SER A 199 9.99 -9.91 -5.09
CA SER A 199 9.86 -8.88 -4.04
C SER A 199 8.69 -9.12 -3.10
N MET A 200 8.88 -8.67 -1.87
CA MET A 200 7.87 -8.55 -0.85
C MET A 200 8.15 -7.30 -0.03
N ILE A 201 7.10 -6.55 0.29
CA ILE A 201 7.15 -5.39 1.19
C ILE A 201 6.16 -5.63 2.33
N GLY A 202 6.60 -5.41 3.57
CA GLY A 202 5.75 -5.58 4.73
C GLY A 202 6.36 -5.01 6.01
N PRO A 203 5.57 -4.90 7.10
CA PRO A 203 6.08 -4.48 8.39
C PRO A 203 7.12 -5.46 8.94
N ALA A 204 7.91 -4.99 9.91
CA ALA A 204 9.02 -5.75 10.49
C ALA A 204 8.61 -7.13 11.04
N ALA A 205 7.39 -7.26 11.59
CA ALA A 205 6.87 -8.54 12.07
C ALA A 205 6.75 -9.57 10.94
N VAL A 206 6.08 -9.19 9.85
CA VAL A 206 5.83 -10.04 8.67
C VAL A 206 7.15 -10.46 8.00
N THR A 207 8.05 -9.52 7.78
CA THR A 207 9.37 -9.83 7.19
C THR A 207 10.27 -10.61 8.15
N GLY A 208 10.08 -10.46 9.45
CA GLY A 208 10.76 -11.25 10.49
C GLY A 208 10.31 -12.71 10.55
N ASP A 209 9.02 -12.97 10.33
CA ASP A 209 8.52 -14.35 10.21
C ASP A 209 9.19 -15.07 9.04
N LEU A 210 9.24 -14.42 7.87
CA LEU A 210 9.86 -14.98 6.68
C LEU A 210 11.38 -15.20 6.89
N LEU A 211 12.05 -14.27 7.59
CA LEU A 211 13.46 -14.41 7.94
C LEU A 211 13.71 -15.67 8.80
N ARG A 212 12.91 -15.89 9.84
CA ARG A 212 13.02 -17.09 10.69
C ARG A 212 12.80 -18.37 9.90
N LEU A 213 11.82 -18.36 8.99
CA LEU A 213 11.56 -19.52 8.13
C LEU A 213 12.70 -19.79 7.14
N ALA A 214 13.31 -18.75 6.57
CA ALA A 214 14.49 -18.87 5.72
C ALA A 214 15.67 -19.49 6.47
N GLN A 215 15.90 -19.07 7.72
CA GLN A 215 16.95 -19.63 8.58
C GLN A 215 16.74 -21.11 8.92
N ALA A 216 15.48 -21.57 8.95
CA ALA A 216 15.16 -22.99 9.14
C ALA A 216 15.47 -23.85 7.91
N GLY A 217 15.75 -23.26 6.74
CA GLY A 217 16.21 -23.96 5.54
C GLY A 217 15.14 -24.82 4.83
N LYS A 218 13.87 -24.64 5.15
CA LYS A 218 12.76 -25.42 4.56
C LYS A 218 12.40 -24.97 3.15
N TYR A 219 12.60 -23.70 2.83
CA TYR A 219 12.27 -23.07 1.55
C TYR A 219 13.52 -22.43 0.94
N SER A 220 13.56 -22.41 -0.39
CA SER A 220 14.70 -21.88 -1.15
C SER A 220 14.76 -20.35 -1.09
N LEU A 221 13.65 -19.67 -1.32
CA LEU A 221 13.47 -18.21 -1.34
C LEU A 221 14.52 -17.44 -2.16
N THR A 222 15.26 -18.14 -3.04
CA THR A 222 16.37 -17.57 -3.84
C THR A 222 15.91 -16.63 -4.93
N SER A 223 14.61 -16.66 -5.30
CA SER A 223 14.02 -15.72 -6.24
C SER A 223 13.84 -14.30 -5.67
N LEU A 224 13.82 -14.16 -4.33
CA LEU A 224 13.69 -12.86 -3.70
C LEU A 224 14.94 -12.00 -3.94
N GLN A 225 14.72 -10.79 -4.42
CA GLN A 225 15.71 -9.74 -4.63
C GLN A 225 15.51 -8.55 -3.68
N VAL A 226 14.25 -8.31 -3.28
CA VAL A 226 13.87 -7.21 -2.39
C VAL A 226 13.02 -7.72 -1.25
N LEU A 227 13.47 -7.50 -0.02
CA LEU A 227 12.68 -7.67 1.20
C LEU A 227 12.52 -6.31 1.87
N GLY A 228 11.50 -5.58 1.42
CA GLY A 228 11.25 -4.20 1.83
C GLY A 228 10.52 -4.11 3.16
N GLY A 229 10.79 -3.02 3.88
CA GLY A 229 10.10 -2.63 5.11
C GLY A 229 9.27 -1.36 4.92
N GLY A 230 8.21 -1.23 5.68
CA GLY A 230 7.39 -0.01 5.74
C GLY A 230 6.29 -0.15 6.80
N GLY A 231 5.74 0.99 7.23
CA GLY A 231 4.65 1.05 8.22
C GLY A 231 5.07 0.82 9.68
N ALA A 232 6.29 0.33 9.94
CA ALA A 232 6.85 0.20 11.28
C ALA A 232 8.38 0.21 11.22
N PRO A 233 9.08 0.67 12.27
CA PRO A 233 10.53 0.61 12.34
C PRO A 233 11.03 -0.85 12.38
N ARG A 234 12.20 -1.08 11.81
CA ARG A 234 12.86 -2.39 11.84
C ARG A 234 14.09 -2.33 12.75
N ALA A 235 14.25 -3.33 13.62
CA ALA A 235 15.42 -3.42 14.48
C ALA A 235 16.69 -3.58 13.63
N PRO A 236 17.80 -2.88 13.96
CA PRO A 236 19.07 -3.00 13.23
C PRO A 236 19.57 -4.44 13.08
N GLU A 237 19.39 -5.28 14.10
CA GLU A 237 19.78 -6.68 14.04
C GLU A 237 18.98 -7.46 12.98
N GLN A 238 17.68 -7.20 12.84
CA GLN A 238 16.87 -7.83 11.79
C GLN A 238 17.39 -7.46 10.39
N VAL A 239 17.84 -6.21 10.18
CA VAL A 239 18.45 -5.78 8.91
C VAL A 239 19.70 -6.61 8.60
N ARG A 240 20.61 -6.76 9.59
CA ARG A 240 21.82 -7.56 9.42
C ARG A 240 21.51 -9.04 9.16
N GLN A 241 20.51 -9.59 9.85
CA GLN A 241 20.08 -10.98 9.66
C GLN A 241 19.49 -11.23 8.27
N ILE A 242 18.73 -10.29 7.72
CA ILE A 242 18.25 -10.39 6.35
C ILE A 242 19.43 -10.46 5.37
N GLY A 243 20.42 -9.57 5.50
CA GLY A 243 21.61 -9.58 4.63
C GLY A 243 22.45 -10.86 4.73
N LYS A 244 22.37 -11.57 5.86
CA LYS A 244 23.09 -12.86 6.06
C LYS A 244 22.28 -14.07 5.58
N SER A 245 20.96 -14.03 5.70
CA SER A 245 20.10 -15.20 5.49
C SER A 245 19.59 -15.33 4.05
N PHE A 246 19.52 -14.23 3.32
CA PHE A 246 19.09 -14.23 1.93
C PHE A 246 20.28 -14.00 1.01
N THR A 247 20.47 -14.89 0.03
CA THR A 247 21.63 -14.83 -0.88
C THR A 247 21.53 -13.71 -1.91
N GLN A 248 20.31 -13.32 -2.28
CA GLN A 248 20.05 -12.30 -3.31
C GLN A 248 19.19 -11.15 -2.81
N ALA A 249 18.36 -11.36 -1.77
CA ALA A 249 17.46 -10.32 -1.29
C ALA A 249 18.22 -9.29 -0.44
N LEU A 250 18.17 -8.05 -0.87
CA LEU A 250 18.68 -6.93 -0.09
C LEU A 250 17.54 -6.32 0.75
N PRO A 251 17.84 -5.96 2.02
CA PRO A 251 16.88 -5.26 2.85
C PRO A 251 16.66 -3.85 2.34
N GLY A 252 15.42 -3.38 2.48
CA GLY A 252 15.08 -1.98 2.25
C GLY A 252 14.08 -1.52 3.30
N THR A 253 14.01 -0.22 3.54
CA THR A 253 12.98 0.39 4.37
C THR A 253 12.67 1.80 3.89
N GLY A 254 11.50 2.30 4.28
CA GLY A 254 11.11 3.68 4.07
C GLY A 254 10.22 4.17 5.19
N TRP A 255 10.29 5.47 5.44
CA TRP A 255 9.30 6.19 6.22
C TRP A 255 8.37 6.94 5.27
N GLY A 256 7.10 6.88 5.55
CA GLY A 256 6.04 7.60 4.89
C GLY A 256 4.73 7.43 5.64
N MET A 257 3.73 8.18 5.26
CA MET A 257 2.41 8.17 5.90
C MET A 257 1.33 8.12 4.82
N THR A 258 0.09 7.94 5.23
CA THR A 258 -1.06 8.02 4.32
C THR A 258 -1.12 9.38 3.65
N GLU A 259 -0.86 10.44 4.41
CA GLU A 259 -0.86 11.84 3.98
C GLU A 259 0.24 12.17 2.96
N THR A 260 1.29 11.36 2.87
CA THR A 260 2.36 11.51 1.86
C THR A 260 2.28 10.47 0.74
N ASN A 261 1.18 9.71 0.67
CA ASN A 261 0.98 8.61 -0.28
C ASN A 261 2.11 7.55 -0.23
N ALA A 262 2.55 7.20 0.99
CA ALA A 262 3.58 6.22 1.34
C ALA A 262 5.03 6.63 1.09
N ILE A 263 5.31 7.78 0.50
CA ILE A 263 6.70 8.25 0.32
C ILE A 263 7.11 9.26 1.41
N GLY A 264 8.40 9.31 1.68
CA GLY A 264 9.03 10.22 2.66
C GLY A 264 10.54 10.09 2.57
N CYS A 265 11.10 9.15 3.32
CA CYS A 265 12.51 8.77 3.22
C CYS A 265 12.62 7.31 2.80
N GLY A 266 13.76 6.96 2.22
CA GLY A 266 14.06 5.57 1.86
C GLY A 266 15.54 5.23 1.92
N ILE A 267 15.83 3.96 2.24
CA ILE A 267 17.17 3.38 2.24
C ILE A 267 17.06 1.89 1.87
N GLY A 268 18.04 1.38 1.15
CA GLY A 268 18.06 -0.03 0.77
C GLY A 268 19.46 -0.52 0.42
N GLY A 269 19.55 -1.83 0.20
CA GLY A 269 20.79 -2.45 -0.23
C GLY A 269 21.92 -2.32 0.79
N GLN A 270 23.14 -2.14 0.29
CA GLN A 270 24.35 -2.03 1.09
C GLN A 270 24.30 -0.82 2.05
N ASP A 271 23.79 0.32 1.59
CA ASP A 271 23.64 1.52 2.44
C ASP A 271 22.80 1.23 3.70
N TYR A 272 21.77 0.38 3.59
CA TYR A 272 20.94 0.03 4.73
C TYR A 272 21.64 -0.99 5.64
N LEU A 273 22.43 -1.90 5.10
CA LEU A 273 23.27 -2.79 5.88
C LEU A 273 24.35 -2.03 6.69
N ASP A 274 24.92 -0.99 6.09
CA ASP A 274 25.93 -0.14 6.73
C ASP A 274 25.31 0.80 7.78
N ARG A 275 24.05 1.23 7.57
CA ARG A 275 23.32 2.16 8.44
C ARG A 275 21.95 1.63 8.85
N PRO A 276 21.89 0.51 9.58
CA PRO A 276 20.66 -0.24 9.83
C PRO A 276 19.65 0.46 10.75
N ALA A 277 20.02 1.56 11.39
CA ALA A 277 19.14 2.41 12.19
C ALA A 277 18.58 3.60 11.41
N SER A 278 19.00 3.80 10.14
CA SER A 278 18.58 4.94 9.33
C SER A 278 17.23 4.68 8.66
N SER A 279 16.40 5.72 8.57
CA SER A 279 15.21 5.74 7.70
C SER A 279 15.53 6.19 6.27
N GLY A 280 16.79 6.54 6.00
CA GLY A 280 17.26 6.91 4.67
C GLY A 280 17.23 8.40 4.36
N ARG A 281 17.30 8.70 3.08
CA ARG A 281 17.26 10.06 2.55
C ARG A 281 15.87 10.41 2.09
N SER A 282 15.56 11.73 2.06
CA SER A 282 14.34 12.24 1.45
C SER A 282 14.15 11.72 0.03
N ALA A 283 12.94 11.35 -0.32
CA ALA A 283 12.54 11.17 -1.71
C ALA A 283 12.81 12.47 -2.49
N VAL A 284 13.31 12.37 -3.73
CA VAL A 284 13.77 13.52 -4.52
C VAL A 284 12.66 14.55 -4.78
N VAL A 285 11.42 14.10 -4.79
CA VAL A 285 10.24 14.95 -5.04
C VAL A 285 9.69 15.61 -3.76
N LEU A 286 10.36 15.44 -2.62
CA LEU A 286 9.93 15.95 -1.32
C LEU A 286 10.98 16.89 -0.70
N ASP A 287 10.51 18.01 -0.16
CA ASP A 287 11.25 18.83 0.77
C ASP A 287 10.94 18.39 2.20
N LEU A 288 11.98 18.04 2.95
CA LEU A 288 11.88 17.73 4.37
C LEU A 288 12.59 18.79 5.19
N ARG A 289 11.98 19.24 6.29
CA ARG A 289 12.58 20.15 7.24
C ARG A 289 12.28 19.69 8.66
N VAL A 290 13.26 19.83 9.54
CA VAL A 290 13.09 19.66 10.98
C VAL A 290 13.06 21.05 11.61
N ILE A 291 12.03 21.34 12.41
CA ILE A 291 11.84 22.64 13.07
C ILE A 291 11.70 22.46 14.56
N ASP A 292 11.95 23.54 15.30
CA ASP A 292 11.64 23.65 16.73
C ASP A 292 10.17 24.04 16.98
N ASP A 293 9.80 24.18 18.26
CA ASP A 293 8.44 24.57 18.68
C ASP A 293 8.05 26.01 18.24
N ALA A 294 9.01 26.83 17.88
CA ALA A 294 8.81 28.18 17.35
C ALA A 294 8.71 28.21 15.81
N GLY A 295 8.84 27.05 15.14
CA GLY A 295 8.81 26.95 13.69
C GLY A 295 10.14 27.26 12.99
N VAL A 296 11.24 27.42 13.75
CA VAL A 296 12.56 27.73 13.20
C VAL A 296 13.28 26.47 12.75
N PRO A 297 13.84 26.42 11.53
CA PRO A 297 14.60 25.27 11.07
C PRO A 297 15.80 24.95 11.98
N LEU A 298 15.90 23.68 12.35
CA LEU A 298 16.99 23.17 13.19
C LEU A 298 18.19 22.72 12.35
N PRO A 299 19.41 22.85 12.87
CA PRO A 299 20.60 22.34 12.21
C PRO A 299 20.61 20.79 12.20
N THR A 300 21.46 20.23 11.34
CA THR A 300 21.64 18.78 11.24
C THR A 300 22.07 18.16 12.57
N GLY A 301 21.38 17.10 12.98
CA GLY A 301 21.64 16.40 14.26
C GLY A 301 20.69 16.79 15.38
N GLU A 302 19.97 17.88 15.25
CA GLU A 302 18.95 18.29 16.21
C GLU A 302 17.62 17.55 15.99
N ARG A 303 16.86 17.40 17.08
CA ARG A 303 15.54 16.75 17.07
C ARG A 303 14.44 17.81 17.13
N GLY A 304 13.42 17.65 16.29
CA GLY A 304 12.27 18.54 16.24
C GLY A 304 11.09 17.94 15.48
N GLU A 305 10.13 18.78 15.13
CA GLU A 305 8.99 18.41 14.30
C GLU A 305 9.43 18.28 12.83
N LEU A 306 9.00 17.18 12.16
CA LEU A 306 9.31 16.95 10.76
C LEU A 306 8.21 17.50 9.86
N LEU A 307 8.55 18.52 9.08
CA LEU A 307 7.69 19.06 8.03
C LEU A 307 8.00 18.41 6.68
N VAL A 308 6.94 18.14 5.92
CA VAL A 308 7.02 17.55 4.59
C VAL A 308 6.28 18.44 3.59
N ARG A 309 6.90 18.70 2.43
CA ARG A 309 6.29 19.41 1.31
C ARG A 309 6.60 18.70 0.01
N GLY A 310 5.60 18.57 -0.89
CA GLY A 310 5.79 18.00 -2.22
C GLY A 310 4.48 17.64 -2.90
N THR A 311 4.58 17.20 -4.15
CA THR A 311 3.41 16.90 -5.00
C THR A 311 2.67 15.61 -4.62
N SER A 312 3.29 14.75 -3.83
CA SER A 312 2.66 13.54 -3.32
C SER A 312 1.82 13.74 -2.06
N LEU A 313 1.81 14.96 -1.48
CA LEU A 313 1.02 15.22 -0.30
C LEU A 313 -0.48 15.22 -0.66
N PHE A 314 -1.27 14.70 0.28
CA PHE A 314 -2.72 14.65 0.21
C PHE A 314 -3.34 16.06 0.04
N GLN A 315 -4.58 16.12 -0.43
CA GLN A 315 -5.31 17.39 -0.58
C GLN A 315 -5.82 17.95 0.75
N GLY A 316 -5.99 17.10 1.75
CA GLY A 316 -6.51 17.42 3.07
C GLY A 316 -7.29 16.26 3.65
N TYR A 317 -7.78 16.43 4.88
CA TYR A 317 -8.70 15.47 5.47
C TYR A 317 -10.12 15.72 4.95
N TRP A 318 -10.78 14.63 4.52
CA TRP A 318 -12.15 14.68 4.01
C TRP A 318 -13.10 15.26 5.04
N ASN A 319 -13.95 16.21 4.63
CA ASN A 319 -14.92 16.91 5.48
C ASN A 319 -14.30 17.68 6.69
N ARG A 320 -13.04 18.09 6.61
CA ARG A 320 -12.38 18.82 7.71
C ARG A 320 -11.53 19.97 7.20
#